data_8c18e7dd8c189bf173291a2a83eff85f
#
_entry.id   8c18e7dd8c189bf173291a2a83eff85f
#
_cell.length_a   1.000
_cell.length_b   1.000
_cell.length_c   1.000
_cell.angle_alpha   90.00
_cell.angle_beta   90.00
_cell.angle_gamma   90.00
#
_symmetry.space_group_name_H-M   'P 1'
#
loop_
_entity.id
_entity.type
_entity.pdbx_description
1 polymer ?
#
loop_
_entity_poly.entity_id
_entity_poly.type
_entity_poly.pdbx_seq_one_letter_code
_entity_poly.pdbx_strand_id
1 'polypeptide(L)'
;MIGYISGYNFSEMPPQKYWAPPSTWDTNKKQAEVKNRIFSGNWIAAEKMDGYFAKLVKDEDGNILLHSRSKNVNGVYPEKHEWVPHLNEFFNSLPNGTCILGELYLPSKPGSSNITSLLGCLKDKCIARQEKGEKLHFYAFDVLAWNGENLISKPITERIQRLSKILQSRFVRIAEYYSGEALWNKLGEILASGGEGMVLVRGGAPYQPDKRPSKDCMKVKKEINQTIDCIFTGVGTPPTRQYEGKEIETWKYWENIRTGEKLEGEHYKSYAAGAPIEPVTKPYFHDWVSSLEIGLVKGDKVVPIGFISGLTDEVKANHLKYKGCPIEVTCMEITQNQNGGFGLRHAKLVRFRPDLAITDCNWSKVFGE
;
A
#
# COMPACT_ATOMS: atom_id res chain seq x y z
N MET A 1 9.89 -29.80 4.11
CA MET A 1 9.12 -28.95 3.15
C MET A 1 9.32 -27.51 3.57
N ILE A 2 9.86 -26.68 2.69
CA ILE A 2 10.23 -25.30 3.01
C ILE A 2 8.99 -24.46 3.35
N GLY A 3 9.04 -23.74 4.48
CA GLY A 3 7.98 -22.84 4.95
C GLY A 3 6.78 -23.48 5.62
N TYR A 4 6.85 -24.78 5.93
CA TYR A 4 5.80 -25.49 6.66
C TYR A 4 6.05 -25.46 8.18
N ILE A 5 4.97 -25.26 8.94
CA ILE A 5 4.94 -25.33 10.40
C ILE A 5 3.64 -26.04 10.79
N SER A 6 3.72 -27.13 11.55
CA SER A 6 2.56 -27.95 11.96
C SER A 6 1.62 -28.29 10.80
N GLY A 7 2.18 -28.70 9.66
CA GLY A 7 1.44 -29.07 8.47
C GLY A 7 0.83 -27.91 7.67
N TYR A 8 0.96 -26.65 8.12
CA TYR A 8 0.46 -25.46 7.43
C TYR A 8 1.58 -24.73 6.67
N ASN A 9 1.33 -24.36 5.42
CA ASN A 9 2.29 -23.63 4.60
C ASN A 9 2.20 -22.12 4.84
N PHE A 10 3.02 -21.63 5.76
CA PHE A 10 3.09 -20.19 6.07
C PHE A 10 3.73 -19.36 4.96
N SER A 11 4.59 -19.93 4.12
CA SER A 11 5.19 -19.19 2.99
C SER A 11 4.14 -18.76 1.98
N GLU A 12 3.14 -19.59 1.71
CA GLU A 12 2.07 -19.31 0.75
C GLU A 12 0.85 -18.60 1.37
N MET A 13 0.84 -18.38 2.69
CA MET A 13 -0.25 -17.72 3.39
C MET A 13 -0.39 -16.26 2.95
N PRO A 14 -1.55 -15.82 2.43
CA PRO A 14 -1.78 -14.42 2.08
C PRO A 14 -1.85 -13.54 3.34
N PRO A 15 -1.39 -12.29 3.28
CA PRO A 15 -1.54 -11.36 4.39
C PRO A 15 -3.01 -10.97 4.59
N GLN A 16 -3.40 -10.77 5.85
CA GLN A 16 -4.72 -10.23 6.20
C GLN A 16 -4.90 -8.83 5.61
N LYS A 17 -6.11 -8.56 5.09
CA LYS A 17 -6.50 -7.25 4.61
C LYS A 17 -7.23 -6.48 5.71
N TYR A 18 -6.96 -5.18 5.76
CA TYR A 18 -7.59 -4.26 6.70
C TYR A 18 -8.88 -3.69 6.12
N TRP A 19 -9.90 -3.57 6.96
CA TRP A 19 -11.08 -2.79 6.62
C TRP A 19 -10.75 -1.30 6.68
N ALA A 20 -11.36 -0.53 5.81
CA ALA A 20 -11.34 0.92 5.85
C ALA A 20 -12.78 1.44 5.77
N PRO A 21 -13.10 2.55 6.45
CA PRO A 21 -14.39 3.21 6.28
C PRO A 21 -14.65 3.52 4.81
N PRO A 22 -15.90 3.42 4.35
CA PRO A 22 -16.27 3.81 3.00
C PRO A 22 -15.79 5.23 2.65
N SER A 23 -15.31 5.42 1.44
CA SER A 23 -14.87 6.75 0.96
C SER A 23 -16.00 7.78 0.95
N THR A 24 -17.26 7.33 0.87
CA THR A 24 -18.46 8.16 0.90
C THR A 24 -18.78 8.72 2.29
N TRP A 25 -18.16 8.22 3.35
CA TRP A 25 -18.33 8.78 4.69
C TRP A 25 -17.57 10.09 4.83
N ASP A 26 -18.20 11.09 5.44
CA ASP A 26 -17.53 12.31 5.86
C ASP A 26 -16.54 12.07 7.00
N THR A 27 -15.72 13.06 7.27
CA THR A 27 -14.67 13.00 8.31
C THR A 27 -15.24 12.75 9.70
N ASN A 28 -16.38 13.36 10.05
CA ASN A 28 -17.00 13.21 11.38
C ASN A 28 -17.47 11.77 11.60
N LYS A 29 -18.12 11.18 10.59
CA LYS A 29 -18.57 9.78 10.64
C LYS A 29 -17.41 8.81 10.75
N LYS A 30 -16.31 9.04 10.01
CA LYS A 30 -15.09 8.24 10.11
C LYS A 30 -14.46 8.34 11.51
N GLN A 31 -14.36 9.55 12.07
CA GLN A 31 -13.83 9.76 13.41
C GLN A 31 -14.72 9.12 14.48
N ALA A 32 -16.04 9.22 14.36
CA ALA A 32 -16.98 8.57 15.27
C ALA A 32 -16.79 7.05 15.29
N GLU A 33 -16.64 6.42 14.11
CA GLU A 33 -16.38 4.97 14.01
C GLU A 33 -15.08 4.58 14.70
N VAL A 34 -14.00 5.35 14.50
CA VAL A 34 -12.71 5.11 15.18
C VAL A 34 -12.87 5.23 16.70
N LYS A 35 -13.50 6.29 17.19
CA LYS A 35 -13.77 6.48 18.61
C LYS A 35 -14.59 5.35 19.21
N ASN A 36 -15.69 4.96 18.53
CA ASN A 36 -16.54 3.87 18.99
C ASN A 36 -15.77 2.57 19.16
N ARG A 37 -14.89 2.22 18.21
CA ARG A 37 -14.04 1.03 18.31
C ARG A 37 -13.08 1.14 19.49
N ILE A 38 -12.36 2.24 19.61
CA ILE A 38 -11.37 2.45 20.67
C ILE A 38 -12.01 2.34 22.05
N PHE A 39 -13.15 2.98 22.26
CA PHE A 39 -13.80 3.05 23.56
C PHE A 39 -14.81 1.92 23.84
N SER A 40 -15.02 0.98 22.90
CA SER A 40 -15.83 -0.21 23.15
C SER A 40 -15.18 -1.24 24.09
N GLY A 41 -13.92 -1.03 24.50
CA GLY A 41 -13.17 -1.91 25.40
C GLY A 41 -12.58 -3.17 24.79
N ASN A 42 -12.88 -3.47 23.52
CA ASN A 42 -12.47 -4.73 22.87
C ASN A 42 -11.39 -4.56 21.80
N TRP A 43 -10.85 -3.37 21.63
CA TRP A 43 -9.88 -3.05 20.61
C TRP A 43 -8.53 -2.68 21.19
N ILE A 44 -7.49 -3.20 20.55
CA ILE A 44 -6.11 -2.84 20.79
C ILE A 44 -5.49 -2.31 19.50
N ALA A 45 -4.44 -1.52 19.60
CA ALA A 45 -3.75 -1.02 18.43
C ALA A 45 -2.25 -0.88 18.67
N ALA A 46 -1.49 -1.05 17.59
CA ALA A 46 -0.07 -0.73 17.53
C ALA A 46 0.18 0.33 16.44
N GLU A 47 1.33 1.00 16.54
CA GLU A 47 1.80 1.96 15.56
C GLU A 47 1.86 1.31 14.17
N LYS A 48 1.36 2.03 13.18
CA LYS A 48 1.50 1.62 11.78
C LYS A 48 2.77 2.22 11.21
N MET A 49 3.78 1.37 11.07
CA MET A 49 5.03 1.78 10.42
C MET A 49 4.82 2.02 8.92
N ASP A 50 5.39 3.08 8.39
CA ASP A 50 5.46 3.30 6.93
C ASP A 50 6.71 2.60 6.38
N GLY A 51 6.51 1.35 6.02
CA GLY A 51 7.58 0.44 5.65
C GLY A 51 7.22 -0.51 4.51
N TYR A 52 7.87 -1.65 4.55
CA TYR A 52 7.68 -2.76 3.63
C TYR A 52 7.29 -4.00 4.42
N PHE A 53 6.05 -4.47 4.24
CA PHE A 53 5.56 -5.66 4.93
C PHE A 53 6.50 -6.84 4.72
N ALA A 54 6.84 -7.50 5.81
CA ALA A 54 7.72 -8.65 5.83
C ALA A 54 7.14 -9.77 6.70
N LYS A 55 6.90 -10.93 6.10
CA LYS A 55 6.51 -12.16 6.78
C LYS A 55 7.75 -13.02 6.95
N LEU A 56 8.24 -13.12 8.17
CA LEU A 56 9.36 -13.98 8.55
C LEU A 56 8.84 -15.37 8.89
N VAL A 57 9.35 -16.38 8.22
CA VAL A 57 9.07 -17.80 8.51
C VAL A 57 10.40 -18.50 8.77
N LYS A 58 10.55 -19.08 9.96
CA LYS A 58 11.58 -20.07 10.26
C LYS A 58 10.88 -21.40 10.40
N ASP A 59 10.99 -22.26 9.39
CA ASP A 59 10.26 -23.52 9.35
C ASP A 59 10.79 -24.56 10.38
N GLU A 60 10.22 -25.75 10.39
CA GLU A 60 10.60 -26.81 11.31
C GLU A 60 12.01 -27.33 11.08
N ASP A 61 12.50 -27.24 9.85
CA ASP A 61 13.87 -27.63 9.46
C ASP A 61 14.90 -26.51 9.73
N GLY A 62 14.45 -25.32 10.17
CA GLY A 62 15.28 -24.15 10.44
C GLY A 62 15.56 -23.27 9.22
N ASN A 63 14.93 -23.52 8.07
CA ASN A 63 15.04 -22.65 6.91
C ASN A 63 14.38 -21.30 7.18
N ILE A 64 15.06 -20.22 6.83
CA ILE A 64 14.58 -18.85 7.05
C ILE A 64 14.10 -18.26 5.73
N LEU A 65 12.88 -17.73 5.74
CA LEU A 65 12.25 -17.05 4.61
C LEU A 65 11.71 -15.69 5.06
N LEU A 66 11.91 -14.65 4.26
CA LEU A 66 11.39 -13.31 4.52
C LEU A 66 10.59 -12.85 3.31
N HIS A 67 9.28 -13.04 3.35
CA HIS A 67 8.39 -12.79 2.23
C HIS A 67 7.74 -11.42 2.26
N SER A 68 7.58 -10.83 1.08
CA SER A 68 6.83 -9.60 0.87
C SER A 68 5.31 -9.81 0.95
N ARG A 69 4.55 -8.70 0.90
CA ARG A 69 3.09 -8.70 0.97
C ARG A 69 2.43 -9.32 -0.27
N SER A 70 2.96 -9.06 -1.45
CA SER A 70 2.31 -9.37 -2.73
C SER A 70 3.13 -10.37 -3.52
N LYS A 71 2.44 -11.25 -4.22
CA LYS A 71 3.06 -12.15 -5.20
C LYS A 71 3.57 -11.33 -6.38
N ASN A 72 4.66 -11.79 -6.97
CA ASN A 72 5.20 -11.27 -8.22
C ASN A 72 4.39 -11.77 -9.42
N VAL A 73 4.79 -11.39 -10.64
CA VAL A 73 4.13 -11.79 -11.90
C VAL A 73 4.09 -13.31 -12.12
N ASN A 74 5.00 -14.05 -11.45
CA ASN A 74 5.05 -15.52 -11.51
C ASN A 74 4.20 -16.18 -10.42
N GLY A 75 3.39 -15.42 -9.65
CA GLY A 75 2.53 -15.93 -8.60
C GLY A 75 3.26 -16.34 -7.31
N VAL A 76 4.52 -15.94 -7.12
CA VAL A 76 5.36 -16.29 -5.96
C VAL A 76 5.61 -15.06 -5.10
N TYR A 77 5.58 -15.22 -3.77
CA TYR A 77 5.99 -14.17 -2.84
C TYR A 77 7.51 -13.96 -2.95
N PRO A 78 7.98 -12.74 -3.31
CA PRO A 78 9.41 -12.45 -3.33
C PRO A 78 10.05 -12.73 -1.98
N GLU A 79 11.15 -13.47 -1.99
CA GLU A 79 11.96 -13.77 -0.84
C GLU A 79 13.08 -12.72 -0.71
N LYS A 80 13.31 -12.18 0.52
CA LYS A 80 14.21 -11.06 0.78
C LYS A 80 15.13 -11.27 1.99
N HIS A 81 15.22 -12.47 2.53
CA HIS A 81 16.08 -12.78 3.67
C HIS A 81 17.54 -12.36 3.44
N GLU A 82 18.10 -12.71 2.28
CA GLU A 82 19.49 -12.41 1.95
C GLU A 82 19.78 -10.91 1.68
N TRP A 83 18.74 -10.08 1.51
CA TRP A 83 18.88 -8.62 1.34
C TRP A 83 19.16 -7.88 2.64
N VAL A 84 18.99 -8.55 3.79
CA VAL A 84 19.14 -7.98 5.14
C VAL A 84 20.04 -8.84 6.04
N PRO A 85 21.27 -9.16 5.63
CA PRO A 85 22.15 -10.11 6.34
C PRO A 85 22.47 -9.68 7.78
N HIS A 86 22.39 -8.40 8.09
CA HIS A 86 22.58 -7.86 9.45
C HIS A 86 21.46 -8.24 10.42
N LEU A 87 20.33 -8.80 9.92
CA LEU A 87 19.24 -9.35 10.74
C LEU A 87 19.40 -10.87 10.98
N ASN A 88 20.41 -11.52 10.42
CA ASN A 88 20.57 -12.98 10.54
C ASN A 88 20.76 -13.45 11.99
N GLU A 89 21.45 -12.69 12.83
CA GLU A 89 21.58 -13.01 14.25
C GLU A 89 20.22 -13.10 14.92
N PHE A 90 19.34 -12.12 14.65
CA PHE A 90 17.96 -12.13 15.12
C PHE A 90 17.17 -13.34 14.57
N PHE A 91 17.22 -13.57 13.26
CA PHE A 91 16.51 -14.69 12.64
C PHE A 91 16.96 -16.04 13.20
N ASN A 92 18.26 -16.21 13.39
CA ASN A 92 18.82 -17.44 13.94
C ASN A 92 18.47 -17.65 15.43
N SER A 93 18.26 -16.58 16.20
CA SER A 93 17.88 -16.66 17.62
C SER A 93 16.46 -17.14 17.86
N LEU A 94 15.59 -17.09 16.84
CA LEU A 94 14.22 -17.56 16.94
C LEU A 94 14.16 -19.10 16.98
N PRO A 95 13.19 -19.69 17.71
CA PRO A 95 12.98 -21.13 17.66
C PRO A 95 12.49 -21.56 16.25
N ASN A 96 12.83 -22.80 15.87
CA ASN A 96 12.26 -23.39 14.67
C ASN A 96 10.72 -23.46 14.79
N GLY A 97 10.01 -23.51 13.68
CA GLY A 97 8.55 -23.46 13.68
C GLY A 97 7.99 -22.09 14.11
N THR A 98 8.61 -20.99 13.68
CA THR A 98 8.20 -19.61 14.02
C THR A 98 7.77 -18.84 12.79
N CYS A 99 6.61 -18.16 12.88
CA CYS A 99 6.14 -17.21 11.88
C CYS A 99 5.82 -15.87 12.54
N ILE A 100 6.52 -14.81 12.13
CA ILE A 100 6.36 -13.44 12.65
C ILE A 100 5.95 -12.53 11.50
N LEU A 101 4.96 -11.69 11.74
CA LEU A 101 4.62 -10.58 10.85
C LEU A 101 5.31 -9.31 11.31
N GLY A 102 5.90 -8.61 10.38
CA GLY A 102 6.61 -7.36 10.66
C GLY A 102 6.61 -6.40 9.49
N GLU A 103 7.32 -5.33 9.69
CA GLU A 103 7.58 -4.29 8.69
C GLU A 103 9.09 -4.01 8.64
N LEU A 104 9.67 -4.02 7.44
CA LEU A 104 11.02 -3.48 7.25
C LEU A 104 10.90 -1.97 7.05
N TYR A 105 11.66 -1.19 7.80
CA TYR A 105 11.58 0.27 7.76
C TYR A 105 12.94 0.94 7.93
N LEU A 106 13.03 2.21 7.55
CA LEU A 106 14.19 3.08 7.78
C LEU A 106 13.82 4.13 8.82
N PRO A 107 14.43 4.16 10.02
CA PRO A 107 14.09 5.10 11.07
C PRO A 107 14.21 6.58 10.69
N SER A 108 15.27 6.95 9.95
CA SER A 108 15.51 8.35 9.56
C SER A 108 14.79 8.77 8.29
N LYS A 109 14.30 7.81 7.49
CA LYS A 109 13.67 8.06 6.20
C LYS A 109 12.39 7.24 6.06
N PRO A 110 11.36 7.56 6.86
CA PRO A 110 10.10 6.86 6.76
C PRO A 110 9.53 7.02 5.34
N GLY A 111 8.84 6.00 4.88
CA GLY A 111 8.23 6.00 3.56
C GLY A 111 8.56 4.73 2.77
N SER A 112 7.50 4.03 2.37
CA SER A 112 7.61 2.76 1.65
C SER A 112 8.35 2.88 0.30
N SER A 113 8.37 4.07 -0.32
CA SER A 113 9.09 4.33 -1.57
C SER A 113 10.60 4.18 -1.42
N ASN A 114 11.17 4.70 -0.32
CA ASN A 114 12.60 4.59 -0.02
C ASN A 114 13.00 3.12 0.14
N ILE A 115 12.19 2.36 0.84
CA ILE A 115 12.43 0.94 1.11
C ILE A 115 12.24 0.10 -0.15
N THR A 116 11.19 0.37 -0.94
CA THR A 116 10.96 -0.32 -2.21
C THR A 116 12.11 -0.08 -3.19
N SER A 117 12.66 1.13 -3.25
CA SER A 117 13.85 1.43 -4.05
C SER A 117 15.10 0.66 -3.58
N LEU A 118 15.21 0.41 -2.28
CA LEU A 118 16.31 -0.34 -1.68
C LEU A 118 16.15 -1.85 -1.92
N LEU A 119 14.99 -2.42 -1.58
CA LEU A 119 14.71 -3.86 -1.73
C LEU A 119 14.43 -4.29 -3.18
N GLY A 120 14.09 -3.37 -4.06
CA GLY A 120 13.81 -3.62 -5.47
C GLY A 120 15.06 -3.80 -6.34
N CYS A 121 16.25 -3.48 -5.84
CA CYS A 121 17.47 -3.69 -6.58
C CYS A 121 18.08 -5.09 -6.33
N LEU A 122 19.14 -5.44 -7.08
CA LEU A 122 19.90 -6.67 -6.88
C LEU A 122 20.44 -6.76 -5.45
N LYS A 123 20.56 -7.96 -4.90
CA LYS A 123 20.97 -8.25 -3.53
C LYS A 123 22.24 -7.49 -3.12
N ASP A 124 23.32 -7.66 -3.87
CA ASP A 124 24.62 -7.05 -3.53
C ASP A 124 24.57 -5.52 -3.53
N LYS A 125 23.81 -4.94 -4.47
CA LYS A 125 23.56 -3.50 -4.53
C LYS A 125 22.76 -3.00 -3.34
N CYS A 126 21.77 -3.78 -2.88
CA CYS A 126 20.98 -3.46 -1.69
C CYS A 126 21.85 -3.47 -0.45
N ILE A 127 22.67 -4.52 -0.25
CA ILE A 127 23.60 -4.65 0.88
C ILE A 127 24.59 -3.48 0.89
N ALA A 128 25.24 -3.22 -0.23
CA ALA A 128 26.21 -2.13 -0.35
C ALA A 128 25.58 -0.74 -0.06
N ARG A 129 24.32 -0.52 -0.44
CA ARG A 129 23.60 0.72 -0.10
C ARG A 129 23.30 0.84 1.39
N GLN A 130 22.94 -0.27 2.05
CA GLN A 130 22.71 -0.31 3.50
C GLN A 130 24.02 -0.13 4.30
N GLU A 131 25.15 -0.63 3.80
CA GLU A 131 26.47 -0.44 4.44
C GLU A 131 26.98 0.99 4.36
N LYS A 132 26.70 1.67 3.23
CA LYS A 132 27.06 3.08 3.01
C LYS A 132 26.09 4.09 3.65
N GLY A 133 24.90 3.65 3.94
CA GLY A 133 23.81 4.49 4.45
C GLY A 133 23.18 3.94 5.72
N GLU A 134 21.85 3.93 5.74
CA GLU A 134 21.08 3.40 6.86
C GLU A 134 20.64 1.96 6.58
N LYS A 135 20.77 1.09 7.58
CA LYS A 135 20.31 -0.29 7.51
C LYS A 135 18.80 -0.38 7.77
N LEU A 136 18.14 -1.32 7.11
CA LEU A 136 16.73 -1.63 7.37
C LEU A 136 16.56 -2.21 8.77
N HIS A 137 15.54 -1.73 9.49
CA HIS A 137 15.12 -2.27 10.76
C HIS A 137 13.90 -3.16 10.58
N PHE A 138 13.71 -4.13 11.46
CA PHE A 138 12.55 -5.00 11.50
C PHE A 138 11.65 -4.65 12.69
N TYR A 139 10.39 -4.30 12.41
CA TYR A 139 9.36 -4.02 13.41
C TYR A 139 8.38 -5.19 13.46
N ALA A 140 8.47 -6.02 14.51
CA ALA A 140 7.61 -7.18 14.70
C ALA A 140 6.29 -6.76 15.35
N PHE A 141 5.15 -7.13 14.73
CA PHE A 141 3.84 -6.73 15.25
C PHE A 141 2.84 -7.87 15.47
N ASP A 142 3.05 -9.08 14.95
CA ASP A 142 2.18 -10.25 15.23
C ASP A 142 2.98 -11.54 15.13
N VAL A 143 2.53 -12.58 15.83
CA VAL A 143 3.15 -13.91 15.82
C VAL A 143 2.10 -14.95 15.44
N LEU A 144 2.26 -15.62 14.32
CA LEU A 144 1.29 -16.58 13.78
C LEU A 144 1.68 -18.03 14.01
N ALA A 145 2.95 -18.28 14.30
CA ALA A 145 3.43 -19.55 14.81
C ALA A 145 4.62 -19.34 15.73
N TRP A 146 4.78 -20.16 16.75
CA TRP A 146 5.87 -20.08 17.70
C TRP A 146 6.28 -21.46 18.20
N ASN A 147 7.54 -21.84 17.98
CA ASN A 147 8.10 -23.12 18.41
C ASN A 147 7.21 -24.33 17.99
N GLY A 148 6.78 -24.33 16.74
CA GLY A 148 5.91 -25.37 16.17
C GLY A 148 4.41 -25.21 16.44
N GLU A 149 3.98 -24.34 17.38
CA GLU A 149 2.57 -24.09 17.65
C GLU A 149 1.97 -23.13 16.61
N ASN A 150 0.93 -23.56 15.91
CA ASN A 150 0.17 -22.71 14.99
C ASN A 150 -0.82 -21.84 15.78
N LEU A 151 -0.69 -20.52 15.68
CA LEU A 151 -1.44 -19.53 16.43
C LEU A 151 -2.50 -18.76 15.59
N ILE A 152 -2.68 -19.10 14.31
CA ILE A 152 -3.58 -18.35 13.40
C ILE A 152 -5.00 -18.24 13.97
N SER A 153 -5.53 -19.30 14.58
CA SER A 153 -6.87 -19.33 15.16
C SER A 153 -6.98 -18.68 16.54
N LYS A 154 -5.85 -18.34 17.16
CA LYS A 154 -5.83 -17.74 18.50
C LYS A 154 -6.19 -16.24 18.44
N PRO A 155 -6.80 -15.69 19.51
CA PRO A 155 -6.97 -14.25 19.68
C PRO A 155 -5.66 -13.50 19.51
N ILE A 156 -5.71 -12.28 18.94
CA ILE A 156 -4.49 -11.46 18.83
C ILE A 156 -3.85 -11.19 20.19
N THR A 157 -4.64 -11.02 21.23
CA THR A 157 -4.13 -10.83 22.61
C THR A 157 -3.27 -11.97 23.13
N GLU A 158 -3.50 -13.20 22.66
CA GLU A 158 -2.64 -14.35 22.96
C GLU A 158 -1.41 -14.37 22.07
N ARG A 159 -1.56 -14.06 20.76
CA ARG A 159 -0.47 -14.08 19.80
C ARG A 159 0.62 -13.09 20.13
N ILE A 160 0.25 -11.85 20.46
CA ILE A 160 1.21 -10.78 20.78
C ILE A 160 1.98 -11.02 22.09
N GLN A 161 1.50 -11.89 22.99
CA GLN A 161 2.28 -12.29 24.16
C GLN A 161 3.60 -12.97 23.77
N ARG A 162 3.66 -13.58 22.58
CA ARG A 162 4.90 -14.17 22.05
C ARG A 162 5.92 -13.12 21.62
N LEU A 163 5.48 -11.88 21.32
CA LEU A 163 6.39 -10.78 20.97
C LEU A 163 7.37 -10.49 22.11
N SER A 164 6.93 -10.59 23.38
CA SER A 164 7.80 -10.36 24.55
C SER A 164 8.96 -11.36 24.66
N LYS A 165 8.89 -12.48 23.94
CA LYS A 165 9.95 -13.50 23.89
C LYS A 165 11.00 -13.19 22.81
N ILE A 166 10.76 -12.21 21.96
CA ILE A 166 11.67 -11.77 20.91
C ILE A 166 12.74 -10.88 21.53
N LEU A 167 13.99 -11.20 21.28
CA LEU A 167 15.10 -10.34 21.70
C LEU A 167 15.15 -9.07 20.85
N GLN A 168 14.94 -7.94 21.50
CA GLN A 168 15.12 -6.65 20.86
C GLN A 168 16.61 -6.37 20.65
N SER A 169 16.91 -5.69 19.57
CA SER A 169 18.27 -5.28 19.23
C SER A 169 18.26 -3.89 18.60
N ARG A 170 19.44 -3.39 18.25
CA ARG A 170 19.53 -2.12 17.52
C ARG A 170 18.64 -2.08 16.26
N PHE A 171 18.47 -3.22 15.58
CA PHE A 171 17.75 -3.32 14.30
C PHE A 171 16.41 -4.02 14.42
N VAL A 172 16.00 -4.46 15.61
CA VAL A 172 14.76 -5.19 15.84
C VAL A 172 13.95 -4.50 16.92
N ARG A 173 12.77 -4.04 16.57
CA ARG A 173 11.81 -3.39 17.46
C ARG A 173 10.52 -4.20 17.50
N ILE A 174 9.88 -4.21 18.65
CA ILE A 174 8.62 -4.93 18.88
C ILE A 174 7.49 -3.91 19.01
N ALA A 175 6.33 -4.24 18.45
CA ALA A 175 5.13 -3.43 18.56
C ALA A 175 4.63 -3.35 20.00
N GLU A 176 4.38 -2.15 20.46
CA GLU A 176 3.64 -1.87 21.68
C GLU A 176 2.16 -1.73 21.36
N TYR A 177 1.33 -2.40 22.14
CA TYR A 177 -0.12 -2.37 21.96
C TYR A 177 -0.80 -1.56 23.06
N TYR A 178 -1.70 -0.69 22.63
CA TYR A 178 -2.46 0.22 23.49
C TYR A 178 -3.95 -0.08 23.36
N SER A 179 -4.74 0.29 24.39
CA SER A 179 -6.21 0.19 24.40
C SER A 179 -6.85 1.41 25.05
N GLY A 180 -8.13 1.62 24.78
CA GLY A 180 -8.92 2.69 25.40
C GLY A 180 -8.29 4.08 25.28
N GLU A 181 -8.25 4.82 26.39
CA GLU A 181 -7.73 6.20 26.42
C GLU A 181 -6.23 6.28 26.05
N ALA A 182 -5.42 5.33 26.52
CA ALA A 182 -4.00 5.27 26.18
C ALA A 182 -3.79 5.11 24.66
N LEU A 183 -4.63 4.31 23.99
CA LEU A 183 -4.63 4.17 22.54
C LEU A 183 -4.98 5.50 21.85
N TRP A 184 -6.05 6.18 22.34
CA TRP A 184 -6.50 7.44 21.75
C TRP A 184 -5.41 8.53 21.85
N ASN A 185 -4.77 8.65 23.01
CA ASN A 185 -3.68 9.60 23.24
C ASN A 185 -2.47 9.27 22.36
N LYS A 186 -2.09 7.97 22.29
CA LYS A 186 -0.97 7.52 21.47
C LYS A 186 -1.19 7.75 19.98
N LEU A 187 -2.41 7.55 19.49
CA LEU A 187 -2.78 7.89 18.11
C LEU A 187 -2.57 9.38 17.84
N GLY A 188 -3.00 10.24 18.78
CA GLY A 188 -2.79 11.69 18.68
C GLY A 188 -1.30 12.07 18.61
N GLU A 189 -0.46 11.49 19.48
CA GLU A 189 0.99 11.70 19.48
C GLU A 189 1.65 11.29 18.15
N ILE A 190 1.32 10.09 17.67
CA ILE A 190 1.86 9.58 16.39
C ILE A 190 1.48 10.50 15.24
N LEU A 191 0.22 10.93 15.17
CA LEU A 191 -0.24 11.79 14.08
C LEU A 191 0.37 13.21 14.17
N ALA A 192 0.59 13.72 15.38
CA ALA A 192 1.22 15.02 15.62
C ALA A 192 2.71 15.01 15.26
N SER A 193 3.41 13.89 15.48
CA SER A 193 4.82 13.71 15.11
C SER A 193 5.04 13.36 13.63
N GLY A 194 3.97 13.28 12.83
CA GLY A 194 4.07 12.96 11.41
C GLY A 194 4.08 11.46 11.08
N GLY A 195 3.82 10.60 12.08
CA GLY A 195 3.70 9.16 11.87
C GLY A 195 2.48 8.78 11.02
N GLU A 196 2.46 7.57 10.46
CA GLU A 196 1.40 7.12 9.53
C GLU A 196 0.05 6.93 10.23
N GLY A 197 0.05 6.52 11.48
CA GLY A 197 -1.14 6.22 12.28
C GLY A 197 -1.03 4.91 13.05
N MET A 198 -2.16 4.22 13.24
CA MET A 198 -2.21 2.95 13.98
C MET A 198 -3.05 1.90 13.26
N VAL A 199 -2.80 0.64 13.58
CA VAL A 199 -3.63 -0.50 13.17
C VAL A 199 -4.41 -0.99 14.37
N LEU A 200 -5.75 -0.82 14.31
CA LEU A 200 -6.68 -1.30 15.32
C LEU A 200 -7.08 -2.74 15.01
N VAL A 201 -7.03 -3.60 16.01
CA VAL A 201 -7.47 -5.00 15.91
C VAL A 201 -8.38 -5.33 17.09
N ARG A 202 -9.46 -6.07 16.85
CA ARG A 202 -10.32 -6.55 17.94
C ARG A 202 -9.57 -7.62 18.74
N GLY A 203 -9.45 -7.46 20.05
CA GLY A 203 -8.60 -8.27 20.93
C GLY A 203 -8.84 -9.78 20.84
N GLY A 204 -10.10 -10.19 20.69
CA GLY A 204 -10.49 -11.59 20.52
C GLY A 204 -10.41 -12.13 19.09
N ALA A 205 -9.95 -11.34 18.11
CA ALA A 205 -9.97 -11.75 16.72
C ALA A 205 -8.82 -12.72 16.37
N PRO A 206 -9.10 -13.83 15.65
CA PRO A 206 -8.08 -14.65 15.04
C PRO A 206 -7.45 -13.93 13.85
N TYR A 207 -6.31 -14.41 13.37
CA TYR A 207 -5.76 -13.96 12.09
C TYR A 207 -6.57 -14.53 10.93
N GLN A 208 -6.95 -13.68 9.99
CA GLN A 208 -7.79 -14.06 8.84
C GLN A 208 -7.01 -13.89 7.54
N PRO A 209 -6.25 -14.90 7.10
CA PRO A 209 -5.49 -14.87 5.85
C PRO A 209 -6.44 -14.97 4.66
N ASP A 210 -7.15 -13.90 4.33
CA ASP A 210 -8.18 -13.91 3.31
C ASP A 210 -8.04 -12.74 2.33
N LYS A 211 -8.70 -12.92 1.18
CA LYS A 211 -8.85 -11.92 0.13
C LYS A 211 -9.80 -10.78 0.52
N ARG A 212 -10.69 -10.98 1.49
CA ARG A 212 -11.66 -9.98 1.96
C ARG A 212 -11.10 -9.15 3.12
N PRO A 213 -11.37 -7.83 3.18
CA PRO A 213 -11.02 -7.03 4.34
C PRO A 213 -11.75 -7.51 5.60
N SER A 214 -11.00 -7.83 6.65
CA SER A 214 -11.56 -8.18 7.94
C SER A 214 -12.06 -6.94 8.67
N LYS A 215 -13.32 -6.96 9.12
CA LYS A 215 -13.88 -5.89 9.97
C LYS A 215 -13.25 -5.85 11.37
N ASP A 216 -12.56 -6.92 11.77
CA ASP A 216 -11.86 -7.01 13.03
C ASP A 216 -10.48 -6.33 13.01
N CYS A 217 -10.06 -5.82 11.84
CA CYS A 217 -8.79 -5.15 11.67
C CYS A 217 -8.96 -3.89 10.83
N MET A 218 -8.63 -2.73 11.40
CA MET A 218 -8.84 -1.42 10.78
C MET A 218 -7.55 -0.61 10.84
N LYS A 219 -7.15 -0.01 9.72
CA LYS A 219 -6.09 0.99 9.71
C LYS A 219 -6.67 2.39 9.92
N VAL A 220 -6.12 3.09 10.89
CA VAL A 220 -6.40 4.51 11.14
C VAL A 220 -5.17 5.30 10.74
N LYS A 221 -5.32 6.12 9.72
CA LYS A 221 -4.27 6.99 9.21
C LYS A 221 -4.69 8.44 9.38
N LYS A 222 -3.71 9.35 9.49
CA LYS A 222 -3.96 10.72 9.11
C LYS A 222 -4.45 10.67 7.66
N GLU A 223 -5.57 11.29 7.34
CA GLU A 223 -5.86 11.66 5.97
C GLU A 223 -4.84 12.77 5.61
N ILE A 224 -3.63 12.36 5.24
CA ILE A 224 -2.61 13.26 4.72
C ILE A 224 -2.97 13.46 3.26
N ASN A 225 -4.02 14.20 3.03
CA ASN A 225 -4.31 14.75 1.73
C ASN A 225 -3.73 16.16 1.75
N GLN A 226 -2.50 16.29 1.29
CA GLN A 226 -2.04 17.60 0.84
C GLN A 226 -2.90 17.97 -0.35
N THR A 227 -3.57 19.10 -0.24
CA THR A 227 -4.29 19.67 -1.37
C THR A 227 -3.34 20.68 -2.04
N ILE A 228 -3.10 20.48 -3.32
CA ILE A 228 -2.28 21.38 -4.13
C ILE A 228 -3.08 21.89 -5.32
N ASP A 229 -2.94 23.17 -5.60
CA ASP A 229 -3.45 23.76 -6.83
C ASP A 229 -2.37 23.64 -7.91
N CYS A 230 -2.69 22.98 -9.01
CA CYS A 230 -1.78 22.72 -10.12
C CYS A 230 -2.49 22.92 -11.45
N ILE A 231 -1.76 22.78 -12.55
CA ILE A 231 -2.26 22.97 -13.91
C ILE A 231 -2.29 21.63 -14.62
N PHE A 232 -3.36 21.34 -15.34
CA PHE A 232 -3.35 20.26 -16.30
C PHE A 232 -2.51 20.64 -17.53
N THR A 233 -1.44 19.87 -17.82
CA THR A 233 -0.48 20.21 -18.90
C THR A 233 -1.02 19.93 -20.31
N GLY A 234 -2.08 19.13 -20.43
CA GLY A 234 -2.63 18.66 -21.70
C GLY A 234 -2.17 17.26 -22.08
N VAL A 235 -1.28 16.65 -21.30
CA VAL A 235 -0.77 15.29 -21.57
C VAL A 235 -1.61 14.26 -20.81
N GLY A 236 -2.15 13.28 -21.53
CA GLY A 236 -2.84 12.13 -20.96
C GLY A 236 -2.04 10.86 -21.18
N THR A 237 -2.14 9.90 -20.27
CA THR A 237 -1.55 8.57 -20.47
C THR A 237 -2.50 7.66 -21.26
N PRO A 238 -1.98 6.76 -22.10
CA PRO A 238 -2.77 5.71 -22.73
C PRO A 238 -3.46 4.83 -21.67
N PRO A 239 -4.65 4.34 -21.92
CA PRO A 239 -5.34 3.43 -21.01
C PRO A 239 -4.71 2.03 -21.03
N THR A 240 -4.80 1.33 -19.91
CA THR A 240 -4.48 -0.10 -19.85
C THR A 240 -5.51 -0.85 -20.69
N ARG A 241 -5.04 -1.73 -21.58
CA ARG A 241 -5.92 -2.53 -22.44
C ARG A 241 -6.68 -3.58 -21.63
N GLN A 242 -5.95 -4.40 -20.86
CA GLN A 242 -6.49 -5.58 -20.20
C GLN A 242 -7.43 -5.21 -19.05
N TYR A 243 -8.61 -5.82 -19.03
CA TYR A 243 -9.55 -5.73 -17.93
C TYR A 243 -9.31 -6.87 -16.93
N GLU A 244 -9.09 -6.53 -15.65
CA GLU A 244 -8.86 -7.47 -14.54
C GLU A 244 -10.01 -7.47 -13.51
N GLY A 245 -11.16 -6.91 -13.87
CA GLY A 245 -12.34 -6.82 -12.99
C GLY A 245 -12.98 -8.19 -12.73
N LYS A 246 -13.83 -8.24 -11.71
CA LYS A 246 -14.55 -9.46 -11.31
C LYS A 246 -15.91 -9.60 -12.00
N GLU A 247 -16.40 -8.53 -12.60
CA GLU A 247 -17.71 -8.46 -13.23
C GLU A 247 -17.66 -8.94 -14.70
N ILE A 248 -16.82 -9.96 -14.96
CA ILE A 248 -16.59 -10.45 -16.33
C ILE A 248 -17.87 -10.95 -17.00
N GLU A 249 -18.82 -11.50 -16.24
CA GLU A 249 -20.09 -12.03 -16.74
C GLU A 249 -21.03 -10.94 -17.26
N THR A 250 -20.86 -9.71 -16.78
CA THR A 250 -21.68 -8.53 -17.15
C THR A 250 -20.85 -7.44 -17.82
N TRP A 251 -19.60 -7.73 -18.15
CA TRP A 251 -18.71 -6.76 -18.77
C TRP A 251 -19.12 -6.48 -20.21
N LYS A 252 -19.00 -5.23 -20.64
CA LYS A 252 -19.54 -4.79 -21.93
C LYS A 252 -18.51 -4.48 -23.01
N TYR A 253 -17.23 -4.38 -22.64
CA TYR A 253 -16.19 -3.90 -23.54
C TYR A 253 -15.21 -5.01 -23.86
N TRP A 254 -15.12 -5.38 -25.14
CA TRP A 254 -14.36 -6.51 -25.62
C TRP A 254 -13.56 -6.14 -26.87
N GLU A 255 -12.56 -6.90 -27.19
CA GLU A 255 -11.79 -6.77 -28.41
C GLU A 255 -11.50 -8.16 -29.00
N ASN A 256 -11.67 -8.29 -30.31
CA ASN A 256 -11.23 -9.47 -31.03
C ASN A 256 -9.71 -9.41 -31.20
N ILE A 257 -8.97 -10.35 -30.59
CA ILE A 257 -7.50 -10.37 -30.57
C ILE A 257 -6.87 -10.63 -31.95
N ARG A 258 -7.63 -11.15 -32.92
CA ARG A 258 -7.16 -11.41 -34.26
C ARG A 258 -7.37 -10.25 -35.24
N THR A 259 -8.49 -9.56 -35.08
CA THR A 259 -8.87 -8.47 -36.00
C THR A 259 -8.67 -7.07 -35.38
N GLY A 260 -8.53 -6.95 -34.06
CA GLY A 260 -8.52 -5.67 -33.36
C GLY A 260 -9.90 -4.99 -33.28
N GLU A 261 -10.97 -5.68 -33.71
CA GLU A 261 -12.32 -5.15 -33.68
C GLU A 261 -12.81 -4.99 -32.25
N LYS A 262 -13.29 -3.79 -31.91
CA LYS A 262 -13.89 -3.47 -30.61
C LYS A 262 -15.37 -3.85 -30.60
N LEU A 263 -15.78 -4.69 -29.65
CA LEU A 263 -17.12 -5.25 -29.56
C LEU A 263 -17.79 -4.76 -28.26
N GLU A 264 -18.98 -4.17 -28.39
CA GLU A 264 -19.79 -3.77 -27.24
C GLU A 264 -20.90 -4.80 -26.97
N GLY A 265 -21.16 -5.08 -25.70
CA GLY A 265 -22.21 -6.02 -25.26
C GLY A 265 -21.68 -7.13 -24.37
N GLU A 266 -22.56 -8.06 -24.01
CA GLU A 266 -22.23 -9.16 -23.10
C GLU A 266 -21.70 -10.36 -23.91
N HIS A 267 -20.37 -10.48 -23.98
CA HIS A 267 -19.68 -11.55 -24.73
C HIS A 267 -19.06 -12.63 -23.84
N TYR A 268 -19.39 -12.63 -22.54
CA TYR A 268 -18.81 -13.58 -21.59
C TYR A 268 -18.93 -15.06 -22.03
N LYS A 269 -20.09 -15.46 -22.54
CA LYS A 269 -20.33 -16.85 -22.99
C LYS A 269 -19.43 -17.24 -24.16
N SER A 270 -19.24 -16.34 -25.12
CA SER A 270 -18.35 -16.54 -26.25
C SER A 270 -16.88 -16.60 -25.82
N TYR A 271 -16.49 -15.72 -24.90
CA TYR A 271 -15.15 -15.74 -24.28
C TYR A 271 -14.89 -17.04 -23.53
N ALA A 272 -15.83 -17.48 -22.68
CA ALA A 272 -15.73 -18.75 -21.95
C ALA A 272 -15.70 -19.97 -22.88
N ALA A 273 -16.29 -19.88 -24.06
CA ALA A 273 -16.23 -20.91 -25.13
C ALA A 273 -14.94 -20.86 -25.97
N GLY A 274 -13.99 -19.99 -25.64
CA GLY A 274 -12.69 -19.90 -26.31
C GLY A 274 -12.71 -19.10 -27.64
N ALA A 275 -13.72 -18.25 -27.86
CA ALA A 275 -13.69 -17.31 -28.98
C ALA A 275 -12.47 -16.36 -28.86
N PRO A 276 -11.91 -15.88 -29.99
CA PRO A 276 -10.73 -15.02 -29.99
C PRO A 276 -11.10 -13.57 -29.57
N ILE A 277 -11.74 -13.42 -28.43
CA ILE A 277 -12.11 -12.13 -27.85
C ILE A 277 -11.58 -12.04 -26.43
N GLU A 278 -11.21 -10.83 -26.00
CA GLU A 278 -10.74 -10.55 -24.65
C GLU A 278 -11.49 -9.35 -24.06
N PRO A 279 -11.71 -9.33 -22.73
CA PRO A 279 -12.27 -8.17 -22.08
C PRO A 279 -11.23 -7.05 -22.05
N VAL A 280 -11.63 -5.84 -22.43
CA VAL A 280 -10.79 -4.65 -22.41
C VAL A 280 -11.36 -3.60 -21.45
N THR A 281 -10.53 -2.66 -21.01
CA THR A 281 -11.01 -1.58 -20.15
C THR A 281 -11.91 -0.61 -20.94
N LYS A 282 -12.88 -0.01 -20.28
CA LYS A 282 -13.74 1.00 -20.90
C LYS A 282 -12.96 2.18 -21.51
N PRO A 283 -11.93 2.75 -20.82
CA PRO A 283 -11.12 3.79 -21.43
C PRO A 283 -10.37 3.33 -22.70
N TYR A 284 -9.85 2.12 -22.73
CA TYR A 284 -9.21 1.57 -23.92
C TYR A 284 -10.21 1.39 -25.07
N PHE A 285 -11.41 0.89 -24.76
CA PHE A 285 -12.46 0.69 -25.75
C PHE A 285 -12.83 1.99 -26.48
N HIS A 286 -12.91 3.10 -25.74
CA HIS A 286 -13.29 4.41 -26.25
C HIS A 286 -12.10 5.31 -26.65
N ASP A 287 -10.87 4.82 -26.60
CA ASP A 287 -9.65 5.60 -26.88
C ASP A 287 -9.48 6.84 -25.97
N TRP A 288 -9.93 6.73 -24.71
CA TRP A 288 -9.80 7.79 -23.70
C TRP A 288 -8.45 7.71 -23.01
N VAL A 289 -8.09 8.77 -22.30
CA VAL A 289 -6.91 8.76 -21.43
C VAL A 289 -7.18 8.04 -20.10
N SER A 290 -6.12 7.50 -19.48
CA SER A 290 -6.20 6.86 -18.16
C SER A 290 -5.94 7.84 -17.03
N SER A 291 -4.93 8.70 -17.17
CA SER A 291 -4.54 9.71 -16.21
C SER A 291 -4.14 11.01 -16.90
N LEU A 292 -4.07 12.10 -16.13
CA LEU A 292 -3.67 13.41 -16.62
C LEU A 292 -2.35 13.83 -15.99
N GLU A 293 -1.43 14.36 -16.80
CA GLU A 293 -0.23 15.01 -16.30
C GLU A 293 -0.55 16.39 -15.72
N ILE A 294 0.03 16.68 -14.57
CA ILE A 294 -0.12 17.97 -13.90
C ILE A 294 1.23 18.61 -13.65
N GLY A 295 1.23 19.94 -13.60
CA GLY A 295 2.43 20.73 -13.40
C GLY A 295 2.20 21.96 -12.54
N LEU A 296 3.31 22.58 -12.15
CA LEU A 296 3.35 23.85 -11.42
C LEU A 296 4.13 24.90 -12.21
N VAL A 297 3.77 26.16 -12.03
CA VAL A 297 4.47 27.29 -12.64
C VAL A 297 5.77 27.56 -11.87
N LYS A 298 6.90 27.49 -12.57
CA LYS A 298 8.24 27.89 -12.08
C LYS A 298 8.83 28.91 -13.04
N GLY A 299 8.84 30.19 -12.66
CA GLY A 299 9.13 31.26 -13.58
C GLY A 299 8.11 31.31 -14.73
N ASP A 300 8.59 31.32 -15.97
CA ASP A 300 7.74 31.36 -17.18
C ASP A 300 7.37 29.96 -17.72
N LYS A 301 7.68 28.87 -16.98
CA LYS A 301 7.49 27.51 -17.45
C LYS A 301 6.57 26.74 -16.52
N VAL A 302 5.79 25.82 -17.12
CA VAL A 302 5.07 24.78 -16.37
C VAL A 302 5.98 23.57 -16.26
N VAL A 303 6.31 23.18 -15.02
CA VAL A 303 7.15 22.02 -14.72
C VAL A 303 6.24 20.86 -14.31
N PRO A 304 6.26 19.73 -15.03
CA PRO A 304 5.49 18.56 -14.66
C PRO A 304 5.90 18.02 -13.28
N ILE A 305 4.89 17.65 -12.47
CA ILE A 305 5.10 17.10 -11.12
C ILE A 305 4.52 15.69 -10.97
N GLY A 306 3.82 15.17 -11.97
CA GLY A 306 3.31 13.81 -11.97
C GLY A 306 1.97 13.67 -12.67
N PHE A 307 1.30 12.53 -12.40
CA PHE A 307 0.03 12.17 -13.01
C PHE A 307 -1.05 11.96 -11.95
N ILE A 308 -2.28 12.36 -12.29
CA ILE A 308 -3.46 12.12 -11.45
C ILE A 308 -4.38 11.08 -12.09
N SER A 309 -5.02 10.27 -11.26
CA SER A 309 -6.00 9.27 -11.61
C SER A 309 -7.36 9.55 -10.96
N GLY A 310 -8.31 8.63 -11.08
CA GLY A 310 -9.65 8.81 -10.49
C GLY A 310 -10.52 9.81 -11.24
N LEU A 311 -10.27 9.97 -12.54
CA LEU A 311 -11.00 10.88 -13.42
C LEU A 311 -12.37 10.31 -13.77
N THR A 312 -13.36 11.20 -13.94
CA THR A 312 -14.66 10.83 -14.52
C THR A 312 -14.52 10.46 -16.00
N ASP A 313 -15.46 9.70 -16.53
CA ASP A 313 -15.47 9.32 -17.95
C ASP A 313 -15.51 10.55 -18.87
N GLU A 314 -16.24 11.60 -18.47
CA GLU A 314 -16.30 12.88 -19.20
C GLU A 314 -14.92 13.52 -19.30
N VAL A 315 -14.19 13.59 -18.19
CA VAL A 315 -12.84 14.18 -18.18
C VAL A 315 -11.87 13.35 -19.03
N LYS A 316 -11.94 12.00 -18.93
CA LYS A 316 -11.11 11.11 -19.76
C LYS A 316 -11.35 11.28 -21.25
N ALA A 317 -12.62 11.36 -21.63
CA ALA A 317 -13.06 11.51 -23.03
C ALA A 317 -12.68 12.89 -23.62
N ASN A 318 -12.76 13.94 -22.82
CA ASN A 318 -12.62 15.32 -23.26
C ASN A 318 -11.41 16.05 -22.66
N HIS A 319 -10.38 15.31 -22.27
CA HIS A 319 -9.26 15.85 -21.49
C HIS A 319 -8.61 17.11 -22.11
N LEU A 320 -8.52 17.20 -23.43
CA LEU A 320 -7.93 18.35 -24.11
C LEU A 320 -8.68 19.67 -23.89
N LYS A 321 -9.99 19.62 -23.57
CA LYS A 321 -10.76 20.83 -23.22
C LYS A 321 -10.27 21.48 -21.91
N TYR A 322 -9.62 20.72 -21.07
CA TYR A 322 -9.15 21.16 -19.76
C TYR A 322 -7.64 21.52 -19.74
N LYS A 323 -6.99 21.50 -20.91
CA LYS A 323 -5.58 21.89 -21.02
C LYS A 323 -5.36 23.32 -20.53
N GLY A 324 -4.39 23.50 -19.63
CA GLY A 324 -4.07 24.80 -19.03
C GLY A 324 -5.01 25.21 -17.89
N CYS A 325 -6.05 24.43 -17.58
CA CYS A 325 -6.95 24.74 -16.47
C CYS A 325 -6.28 24.49 -15.12
N PRO A 326 -6.39 25.44 -14.16
CA PRO A 326 -6.08 25.17 -12.77
C PRO A 326 -7.01 24.12 -12.19
N ILE A 327 -6.44 23.20 -11.41
CA ILE A 327 -7.14 22.10 -10.77
C ILE A 327 -6.65 21.94 -9.34
N GLU A 328 -7.54 21.53 -8.47
CA GLU A 328 -7.24 21.11 -7.10
C GLU A 328 -7.02 19.60 -7.09
N VAL A 329 -5.86 19.19 -6.59
CA VAL A 329 -5.45 17.81 -6.52
C VAL A 329 -5.14 17.46 -5.07
N THR A 330 -5.62 16.30 -4.61
CA THR A 330 -5.20 15.73 -3.34
C THR A 330 -4.17 14.65 -3.60
N CYS A 331 -3.08 14.62 -2.83
CA CYS A 331 -2.09 13.54 -2.86
C CYS A 331 -1.57 13.25 -1.45
N MET A 332 -1.06 12.04 -1.25
CA MET A 332 -0.45 11.66 0.03
C MET A 332 0.95 12.25 0.18
N GLU A 333 1.71 12.29 -0.90
CA GLU A 333 3.12 12.69 -0.90
C GLU A 333 3.55 13.08 -2.30
N ILE A 334 4.42 14.09 -2.38
CA ILE A 334 5.15 14.44 -3.61
C ILE A 334 6.53 13.82 -3.47
N THR A 335 6.90 12.91 -4.36
CA THR A 335 8.20 12.23 -4.36
C THR A 335 9.07 12.76 -5.48
N GLN A 336 10.39 12.73 -5.28
CA GLN A 336 11.36 13.04 -6.32
C GLN A 336 12.19 11.79 -6.63
N ASN A 337 12.32 11.44 -7.91
CA ASN A 337 13.15 10.31 -8.32
C ASN A 337 14.63 10.71 -8.43
N GLN A 338 15.50 9.74 -8.63
CA GLN A 338 16.96 9.95 -8.71
C GLN A 338 17.39 10.84 -9.92
N ASN A 339 16.53 10.99 -10.92
CA ASN A 339 16.78 11.81 -12.11
C ASN A 339 16.17 13.21 -11.99
N GLY A 340 15.71 13.60 -10.80
CA GLY A 340 15.10 14.91 -10.55
C GLY A 340 13.64 15.02 -10.97
N GLY A 341 13.03 13.99 -11.56
CA GLY A 341 11.61 13.96 -11.90
C GLY A 341 10.73 13.77 -10.66
N PHE A 342 9.53 14.34 -10.71
CA PHE A 342 8.57 14.29 -9.61
C PHE A 342 7.51 13.22 -9.84
N GLY A 343 6.94 12.71 -8.75
CA GLY A 343 5.81 11.81 -8.74
C GLY A 343 4.87 12.12 -7.57
N LEU A 344 3.60 11.80 -7.75
CA LEU A 344 2.56 12.01 -6.74
C LEU A 344 2.02 10.66 -6.28
N ARG A 345 2.07 10.42 -4.99
CA ARG A 345 1.53 9.19 -4.42
C ARG A 345 0.02 9.32 -4.18
N HIS A 346 -0.77 8.42 -4.78
CA HIS A 346 -2.23 8.40 -4.68
C HIS A 346 -2.92 9.71 -5.04
N ALA A 347 -2.42 10.39 -6.04
CA ALA A 347 -2.98 11.66 -6.50
C ALA A 347 -4.34 11.46 -7.16
N LYS A 348 -5.30 12.34 -6.81
CA LYS A 348 -6.66 12.36 -7.36
C LYS A 348 -7.12 13.76 -7.65
N LEU A 349 -7.85 13.92 -8.73
CA LEU A 349 -8.56 15.17 -9.02
C LEU A 349 -9.65 15.39 -7.96
N VAL A 350 -9.65 16.57 -7.32
CA VAL A 350 -10.71 17.04 -6.44
C VAL A 350 -11.74 17.82 -7.24
N ARG A 351 -11.29 18.87 -7.93
CA ARG A 351 -12.15 19.72 -8.77
C ARG A 351 -11.31 20.60 -9.71
N PHE A 352 -11.99 21.14 -10.71
CA PHE A 352 -11.45 22.25 -11.52
C PHE A 352 -11.55 23.55 -10.73
N ARG A 353 -10.60 24.45 -10.93
CA ARG A 353 -10.48 25.72 -10.23
C ARG A 353 -10.52 26.91 -11.22
N PRO A 354 -11.70 27.16 -11.85
CA PRO A 354 -11.85 28.30 -12.77
C PRO A 354 -11.71 29.66 -12.07
N ASP A 355 -11.72 29.67 -10.74
CA ASP A 355 -11.53 30.82 -9.88
C ASP A 355 -10.05 31.23 -9.71
N LEU A 356 -9.12 30.38 -10.13
CA LEU A 356 -7.67 30.63 -10.00
C LEU A 356 -7.05 31.08 -11.34
N ALA A 357 -6.07 31.98 -11.26
CA ALA A 357 -5.17 32.21 -12.37
C ALA A 357 -4.10 31.11 -12.46
N ILE A 358 -3.57 30.89 -13.65
CA ILE A 358 -2.50 29.90 -13.88
C ILE A 358 -1.29 30.17 -12.97
N THR A 359 -0.96 31.46 -12.75
CA THR A 359 0.12 31.90 -11.86
C THR A 359 -0.07 31.58 -10.40
N ASP A 360 -1.31 31.27 -9.97
CA ASP A 360 -1.59 30.84 -8.59
C ASP A 360 -1.12 29.41 -8.32
N CYS A 361 -0.99 28.59 -9.36
CA CYS A 361 -0.45 27.23 -9.31
C CYS A 361 1.09 27.26 -9.26
N ASN A 362 1.62 27.94 -8.27
CA ASN A 362 3.03 28.32 -8.20
C ASN A 362 3.89 27.27 -7.51
N TRP A 363 5.10 27.05 -8.07
CA TRP A 363 6.11 26.13 -7.55
C TRP A 363 6.50 26.43 -6.10
N SER A 364 6.74 27.70 -5.76
CA SER A 364 7.19 28.09 -4.42
C SER A 364 6.14 27.85 -3.34
N LYS A 365 4.85 27.83 -3.65
CA LYS A 365 3.79 27.49 -2.69
C LYS A 365 3.84 26.01 -2.27
N VAL A 366 4.40 25.15 -3.12
CA VAL A 366 4.45 23.70 -2.90
C VAL A 366 5.81 23.24 -2.38
N PHE A 367 6.89 23.81 -2.88
CA PHE A 367 8.26 23.39 -2.59
C PHE A 367 9.06 24.39 -1.74
N GLY A 368 8.54 25.59 -1.46
CA GLY A 368 9.17 26.55 -0.55
C GLY A 368 10.43 27.25 -1.10
N GLU A 369 10.65 27.24 -2.41
CA GLU A 369 11.79 27.91 -3.08
C GLU A 369 11.37 29.22 -3.77
#